data_83cd7ad276ed6cd1985eb064b7a920aa
#
_entry.id   83cd7ad276ed6cd1985eb064b7a920aa
#
_cell.length_a   1.000
_cell.length_b   1.000
_cell.length_c   1.000
_cell.angle_alpha   90.00
_cell.angle_beta   90.00
_cell.angle_gamma   90.00
#
_symmetry.space_group_name_H-M   'P 1'
#
loop_
_entity.id
_entity.type
_entity.pdbx_description
1 polymer ?
#
loop_
_entity_poly.entity_id
_entity_poly.type
_entity_poly.pdbx_seq_one_letter_code
_entity_poly.pdbx_strand_id
1 'polypeptide(L)'
;MTKQEKIKFYNEGFLLKNNIFKNNDFDLLKIEINSIIQDMCNNYSKDFILENDFSELCFEERLSSIYKSYPDLGKEIVESISHGKFNESSILKAIRHKKLVDCIANLIGNDIVASSIYRVRPKLPRFLYGEVPWHQDAGYQNPHCDNLLIITCWIPLIDADINNGCLWVAKGAHKQGIIKHVIDKRTGYLKIPKKLIPENIQPVEMKKGSVLFMTNLTPHGSFNNLSSKIRWSIDLRYQDFSVPNNINQTPNDYKKDKIKIKMACSPNEAYFVVRDNKFPENELTDFLAFSKLRTEWYESFKNEDKPSLRWK
;
A
#
# COMPACT_ATOMS: atom_id res chain seq x y z
N MET A 1 -17.18 11.82 -4.31
CA MET A 1 -17.54 11.87 -2.87
C MET A 1 -18.57 12.94 -2.62
N THR A 2 -19.48 12.73 -1.66
CA THR A 2 -20.43 13.76 -1.21
C THR A 2 -19.74 14.77 -0.29
N LYS A 3 -20.38 15.93 -0.04
CA LYS A 3 -19.90 16.91 0.92
C LYS A 3 -19.78 16.33 2.34
N GLN A 4 -20.74 15.49 2.74
CA GLN A 4 -20.73 14.82 4.04
C GLN A 4 -19.60 13.81 4.17
N GLU A 5 -19.29 13.03 3.13
CA GLU A 5 -18.15 12.11 3.12
C GLU A 5 -16.82 12.85 3.26
N LYS A 6 -16.67 14.00 2.61
CA LYS A 6 -15.47 14.86 2.78
C LYS A 6 -15.33 15.37 4.21
N ILE A 7 -16.39 15.89 4.79
CA ILE A 7 -16.43 16.36 6.19
C ILE A 7 -16.06 15.20 7.13
N LYS A 8 -16.62 14.01 6.89
CA LYS A 8 -16.29 12.81 7.68
C LYS A 8 -14.80 12.47 7.60
N PHE A 9 -14.23 12.44 6.37
CA PHE A 9 -12.81 12.17 6.17
C PHE A 9 -11.91 13.11 6.95
N TYR A 10 -12.14 14.43 6.87
CA TYR A 10 -11.33 15.41 7.58
C TYR A 10 -11.57 15.42 9.10
N ASN A 11 -12.74 14.99 9.57
CA ASN A 11 -13.04 14.92 10.99
C ASN A 11 -12.53 13.64 11.65
N GLU A 12 -12.61 12.52 10.95
CA GLU A 12 -12.28 11.19 11.49
C GLU A 12 -10.87 10.71 11.11
N GLY A 13 -10.25 11.31 10.07
CA GLY A 13 -8.94 10.93 9.54
C GLY A 13 -9.01 9.78 8.53
N PHE A 14 -10.18 9.20 8.33
CA PHE A 14 -10.41 8.13 7.37
C PHE A 14 -11.84 8.13 6.83
N LEU A 15 -12.01 7.45 5.69
CA LEU A 15 -13.32 7.21 5.07
C LEU A 15 -13.32 5.84 4.40
N LEU A 16 -14.26 4.98 4.76
CA LEU A 16 -14.56 3.78 4.02
C LEU A 16 -15.58 4.09 2.91
N LYS A 17 -15.25 3.72 1.68
CA LYS A 17 -16.15 3.84 0.53
C LYS A 17 -16.28 2.52 -0.20
N ASN A 18 -17.50 2.03 -0.31
CA ASN A 18 -17.80 0.78 -0.96
C ASN A 18 -17.95 0.93 -2.47
N ASN A 19 -17.82 -0.18 -3.20
CA ASN A 19 -18.11 -0.28 -4.64
C ASN A 19 -17.30 0.67 -5.54
N ILE A 20 -16.05 0.94 -5.16
CA ILE A 20 -15.11 1.68 -6.00
C ILE A 20 -14.65 0.79 -7.15
N PHE A 21 -14.22 -0.42 -6.84
CA PHE A 21 -13.84 -1.44 -7.82
C PHE A 21 -14.96 -2.45 -8.00
N LYS A 22 -15.12 -2.93 -9.22
CA LYS A 22 -15.95 -4.10 -9.55
C LYS A 22 -15.15 -5.38 -9.31
N ASN A 23 -15.86 -6.50 -9.27
CA ASN A 23 -15.20 -7.80 -9.04
C ASN A 23 -14.13 -8.13 -10.08
N ASN A 24 -14.39 -7.83 -11.35
CA ASN A 24 -13.47 -8.10 -12.46
C ASN A 24 -12.32 -7.09 -12.61
N ASP A 25 -12.33 -5.97 -11.91
CA ASP A 25 -11.23 -4.99 -11.95
C ASP A 25 -9.92 -5.59 -11.39
N PHE A 26 -10.00 -6.66 -10.60
CA PHE A 26 -8.84 -7.35 -10.02
C PHE A 26 -8.43 -8.64 -10.74
N ASP A 27 -9.12 -9.05 -11.81
CA ASP A 27 -8.86 -10.35 -12.44
C ASP A 27 -7.44 -10.40 -13.03
N LEU A 28 -6.99 -9.34 -13.70
CA LEU A 28 -5.63 -9.27 -14.22
C LEU A 28 -4.59 -9.33 -13.08
N LEU A 29 -4.81 -8.61 -11.97
CA LEU A 29 -3.92 -8.63 -10.81
C LEU A 29 -3.80 -10.04 -10.22
N LYS A 30 -4.91 -10.76 -10.11
CA LYS A 30 -4.92 -12.15 -9.63
C LYS A 30 -4.20 -13.10 -10.59
N ILE A 31 -4.37 -12.90 -11.90
CA ILE A 31 -3.66 -13.68 -12.93
C ILE A 31 -2.15 -13.46 -12.82
N GLU A 32 -1.71 -12.21 -12.74
CA GLU A 32 -0.29 -11.87 -12.64
C GLU A 32 0.33 -12.41 -11.34
N ILE A 33 -0.37 -12.31 -10.20
CA ILE A 33 0.09 -12.91 -8.94
C ILE A 33 0.17 -14.44 -9.06
N ASN A 34 -0.84 -15.08 -9.65
CA ASN A 34 -0.83 -16.54 -9.84
C ASN A 34 0.29 -16.99 -10.78
N SER A 35 0.64 -16.19 -11.78
CA SER A 35 1.81 -16.47 -12.64
C SER A 35 3.11 -16.47 -11.84
N ILE A 36 3.31 -15.47 -10.98
CA ILE A 36 4.49 -15.44 -10.09
C ILE A 36 4.53 -16.67 -9.19
N ILE A 37 3.39 -17.04 -8.59
CA ILE A 37 3.30 -18.25 -7.75
C ILE A 37 3.68 -19.49 -8.55
N GLN A 38 3.16 -19.63 -9.80
CA GLN A 38 3.45 -20.77 -10.65
C GLN A 38 4.93 -20.85 -11.03
N ASP A 39 5.54 -19.73 -11.40
CA ASP A 39 6.95 -19.68 -11.75
C ASP A 39 7.85 -20.09 -10.57
N MET A 40 7.48 -19.66 -9.36
CA MET A 40 8.21 -20.05 -8.15
C MET A 40 8.03 -21.53 -7.81
N CYS A 41 6.83 -22.10 -7.99
CA CYS A 41 6.60 -23.54 -7.86
C CYS A 41 7.42 -24.33 -8.87
N ASN A 42 7.44 -23.90 -10.13
CA ASN A 42 8.22 -24.53 -11.19
C ASN A 42 9.73 -24.47 -10.91
N ASN A 43 10.23 -23.37 -10.36
CA ASN A 43 11.64 -23.24 -9.99
C ASN A 43 11.98 -24.12 -8.79
N TYR A 44 11.13 -24.14 -7.78
CA TYR A 44 11.29 -25.01 -6.60
C TYR A 44 11.36 -26.48 -6.98
N SER A 45 10.54 -26.91 -7.95
CA SER A 45 10.49 -28.30 -8.44
C SER A 45 11.77 -28.79 -9.13
N LYS A 46 12.70 -27.88 -9.48
CA LYS A 46 14.01 -28.27 -10.05
C LYS A 46 14.97 -28.84 -9.01
N ASP A 47 14.84 -28.37 -7.77
CA ASP A 47 15.77 -28.70 -6.69
C ASP A 47 15.10 -29.56 -5.60
N PHE A 48 13.76 -29.54 -5.51
CA PHE A 48 12.99 -30.22 -4.47
C PHE A 48 11.76 -30.92 -5.05
N ILE A 49 11.25 -31.93 -4.34
CA ILE A 49 10.01 -32.61 -4.72
C ILE A 49 8.81 -31.73 -4.35
N LEU A 50 8.07 -31.26 -5.34
CA LEU A 50 6.80 -30.58 -5.19
C LEU A 50 5.69 -31.53 -5.65
N GLU A 51 5.03 -32.20 -4.70
CA GLU A 51 3.97 -33.16 -5.02
C GLU A 51 2.69 -32.48 -5.55
N ASN A 52 2.41 -31.25 -5.11
CA ASN A 52 1.26 -30.47 -5.54
C ASN A 52 1.58 -28.98 -5.50
N ASP A 53 1.28 -28.25 -6.58
CA ASP A 53 1.39 -26.79 -6.68
C ASP A 53 0.07 -26.09 -6.39
N PHE A 54 -0.99 -26.83 -6.10
CA PHE A 54 -2.34 -26.33 -5.77
C PHE A 54 -2.93 -25.37 -6.79
N SER A 55 -2.58 -25.54 -8.07
CA SER A 55 -3.06 -24.68 -9.16
C SER A 55 -4.57 -24.80 -9.42
N GLU A 56 -5.18 -25.91 -8.99
CA GLU A 56 -6.62 -26.16 -9.04
C GLU A 56 -7.43 -25.36 -8.01
N LEU A 57 -6.77 -24.81 -6.98
CA LEU A 57 -7.45 -24.06 -5.94
C LEU A 57 -7.72 -22.60 -6.34
N CYS A 58 -8.73 -22.01 -5.74
CA CYS A 58 -9.02 -20.60 -5.94
C CYS A 58 -7.89 -19.70 -5.40
N PHE A 59 -7.83 -18.46 -5.91
CA PHE A 59 -6.80 -17.47 -5.57
C PHE A 59 -6.61 -17.27 -4.06
N GLU A 60 -7.72 -17.29 -3.30
CA GLU A 60 -7.74 -17.07 -1.86
C GLU A 60 -7.15 -18.26 -1.06
N GLU A 61 -7.07 -19.45 -1.65
CA GLU A 61 -6.65 -20.68 -0.98
C GLU A 61 -5.29 -21.19 -1.43
N ARG A 62 -4.90 -20.95 -2.68
CA ARG A 62 -3.70 -21.52 -3.29
C ARG A 62 -2.43 -21.28 -2.47
N LEU A 63 -2.06 -20.02 -2.25
CA LEU A 63 -0.82 -19.71 -1.52
C LEU A 63 -0.87 -20.15 -0.06
N SER A 64 -2.03 -20.14 0.59
CA SER A 64 -2.16 -20.68 1.96
C SER A 64 -1.96 -22.19 2.03
N SER A 65 -2.38 -22.93 0.99
CA SER A 65 -2.15 -24.39 0.88
C SER A 65 -0.68 -24.70 0.60
N ILE A 66 -0.04 -23.94 -0.29
CA ILE A 66 1.41 -24.01 -0.51
C ILE A 66 2.16 -23.74 0.79
N TYR A 67 1.84 -22.66 1.50
CA TYR A 67 2.49 -22.31 2.77
C TYR A 67 2.32 -23.40 3.84
N LYS A 68 1.16 -24.04 3.89
CA LYS A 68 0.88 -25.12 4.84
C LYS A 68 1.73 -26.37 4.53
N SER A 69 1.88 -26.74 3.27
CA SER A 69 2.60 -27.95 2.84
C SER A 69 4.10 -27.72 2.65
N TYR A 70 4.48 -26.53 2.19
CA TYR A 70 5.85 -26.11 1.89
C TYR A 70 6.12 -24.73 2.49
N PRO A 71 6.35 -24.61 3.83
CA PRO A 71 6.42 -23.34 4.52
C PRO A 71 7.48 -22.39 3.98
N ASP A 72 8.64 -22.89 3.58
CA ASP A 72 9.74 -22.06 3.07
C ASP A 72 9.43 -21.52 1.67
N LEU A 73 8.92 -22.36 0.76
CA LEU A 73 8.42 -21.91 -0.54
C LEU A 73 7.33 -20.85 -0.39
N GLY A 74 6.37 -21.06 0.53
CA GLY A 74 5.32 -20.10 0.79
C GLY A 74 5.84 -18.74 1.29
N LYS A 75 6.89 -18.72 2.12
CA LYS A 75 7.58 -17.48 2.55
C LYS A 75 8.29 -16.80 1.39
N GLU A 76 9.03 -17.55 0.59
CA GLU A 76 9.73 -17.02 -0.59
C GLU A 76 8.76 -16.40 -1.59
N ILE A 77 7.60 -17.02 -1.84
CA ILE A 77 6.53 -16.45 -2.67
C ILE A 77 6.03 -15.14 -2.08
N VAL A 78 5.76 -15.09 -0.77
CA VAL A 78 5.34 -13.84 -0.10
C VAL A 78 6.40 -12.76 -0.27
N GLU A 79 7.67 -13.07 -0.12
CA GLU A 79 8.78 -12.13 -0.28
C GLU A 79 8.95 -11.66 -1.73
N SER A 80 8.66 -12.50 -2.73
CA SER A 80 8.74 -12.13 -4.14
C SER A 80 7.67 -11.14 -4.57
N ILE A 81 6.50 -11.17 -3.91
CA ILE A 81 5.36 -10.29 -4.20
C ILE A 81 5.37 -9.05 -3.31
N SER A 82 5.77 -9.22 -2.05
CA SER A 82 5.77 -8.16 -1.03
C SER A 82 6.93 -7.17 -1.20
N HIS A 83 7.01 -6.19 -0.28
CA HIS A 83 8.12 -5.23 -0.17
C HIS A 83 8.37 -4.41 -1.45
N GLY A 84 7.31 -4.27 -2.27
CA GLY A 84 7.38 -3.47 -3.49
C GLY A 84 8.04 -4.17 -4.67
N LYS A 85 8.22 -5.47 -4.64
CA LYS A 85 8.77 -6.25 -5.77
C LYS A 85 7.75 -6.46 -6.90
N PHE A 86 6.45 -6.50 -6.58
CA PHE A 86 5.40 -6.64 -7.59
C PHE A 86 5.40 -5.44 -8.54
N ASN A 87 5.67 -5.66 -9.82
CA ASN A 87 5.81 -4.60 -10.82
C ASN A 87 5.13 -5.01 -12.13
N GLU A 88 3.81 -5.17 -12.08
CA GLU A 88 2.99 -5.66 -13.17
C GLU A 88 1.97 -4.63 -13.65
N SER A 89 1.45 -4.84 -14.84
CA SER A 89 0.56 -3.87 -15.51
C SER A 89 -0.74 -3.61 -14.75
N SER A 90 -1.23 -4.60 -14.02
CA SER A 90 -2.47 -4.48 -13.23
C SER A 90 -2.37 -3.44 -12.11
N ILE A 91 -1.16 -3.24 -11.54
CA ILE A 91 -1.00 -2.26 -10.46
C ILE A 91 -1.13 -0.84 -11.00
N LEU A 92 -0.57 -0.55 -12.20
CA LEU A 92 -0.77 0.74 -12.86
C LEU A 92 -2.25 0.98 -13.18
N LYS A 93 -2.98 -0.05 -13.64
CA LYS A 93 -4.42 0.04 -13.87
C LYS A 93 -5.19 0.32 -12.57
N ALA A 94 -4.81 -0.33 -11.46
CA ALA A 94 -5.43 -0.07 -10.15
C ALA A 94 -5.15 1.36 -9.66
N ILE A 95 -3.90 1.84 -9.77
CA ILE A 95 -3.51 3.20 -9.40
C ILE A 95 -4.29 4.25 -10.21
N ARG A 96 -4.50 4.00 -11.50
CA ARG A 96 -5.21 4.91 -12.42
C ARG A 96 -6.70 4.65 -12.51
N HIS A 97 -7.25 3.76 -11.69
CA HIS A 97 -8.68 3.42 -11.75
C HIS A 97 -9.56 4.67 -11.59
N LYS A 98 -10.38 4.95 -12.61
CA LYS A 98 -11.12 6.22 -12.73
C LYS A 98 -11.88 6.62 -11.47
N LYS A 99 -12.70 5.70 -10.92
CA LYS A 99 -13.50 6.00 -9.72
C LYS A 99 -12.63 6.26 -8.48
N LEU A 100 -11.47 5.57 -8.35
CA LEU A 100 -10.53 5.83 -7.27
C LEU A 100 -9.95 7.23 -7.41
N VAL A 101 -9.42 7.57 -8.58
CA VAL A 101 -8.82 8.88 -8.86
C VAL A 101 -9.85 10.01 -8.72
N ASP A 102 -11.10 9.80 -9.13
CA ASP A 102 -12.20 10.77 -8.91
C ASP A 102 -12.49 10.98 -7.41
N CYS A 103 -12.37 9.94 -6.59
CA CYS A 103 -12.49 10.09 -5.14
C CYS A 103 -11.32 10.87 -4.55
N ILE A 104 -10.09 10.61 -4.99
CA ILE A 104 -8.89 11.36 -4.60
C ILE A 104 -9.04 12.82 -4.98
N ALA A 105 -9.44 13.11 -6.23
CA ALA A 105 -9.65 14.48 -6.70
C ALA A 105 -10.64 15.28 -5.85
N ASN A 106 -11.64 14.63 -5.31
CA ASN A 106 -12.58 15.26 -4.37
C ASN A 106 -11.92 15.65 -3.03
N LEU A 107 -10.84 15.02 -2.63
CA LEU A 107 -10.13 15.30 -1.39
C LEU A 107 -8.99 16.30 -1.57
N ILE A 108 -8.20 16.19 -2.62
CA ILE A 108 -6.95 16.96 -2.78
C ILE A 108 -6.88 17.82 -4.05
N GLY A 109 -7.92 17.84 -4.88
CA GLY A 109 -7.89 18.57 -6.16
C GLY A 109 -7.57 17.68 -7.36
N ASN A 110 -7.49 18.29 -8.55
CA ASN A 110 -7.38 17.57 -9.81
C ASN A 110 -5.95 17.37 -10.32
N ASP A 111 -4.96 17.96 -9.67
CA ASP A 111 -3.56 17.78 -10.02
C ASP A 111 -2.95 16.74 -9.08
N ILE A 112 -2.92 15.47 -9.52
CA ILE A 112 -2.68 14.30 -8.66
C ILE A 112 -1.45 13.55 -9.12
N VAL A 113 -0.55 13.29 -8.17
CA VAL A 113 0.55 12.35 -8.31
C VAL A 113 0.33 11.13 -7.41
N ALA A 114 0.79 9.97 -7.88
CA ALA A 114 0.83 8.74 -7.10
C ALA A 114 2.27 8.33 -6.80
N SER A 115 2.45 7.65 -5.68
CA SER A 115 3.73 7.12 -5.24
C SER A 115 4.11 5.83 -5.96
N SER A 116 5.40 5.66 -6.23
CA SER A 116 5.96 4.37 -6.61
C SER A 116 6.01 3.39 -5.42
N ILE A 117 5.85 3.87 -4.19
CA ILE A 117 5.72 3.02 -3.01
C ILE A 117 4.28 2.56 -2.88
N TYR A 118 3.97 1.48 -3.56
CA TYR A 118 2.78 0.70 -3.33
C TYR A 118 3.16 -0.67 -2.75
N ARG A 119 2.18 -1.37 -2.18
CA ARG A 119 2.40 -2.71 -1.62
C ARG A 119 1.28 -3.63 -2.04
N VAL A 120 1.65 -4.81 -2.52
CA VAL A 120 0.77 -5.98 -2.55
C VAL A 120 1.06 -6.76 -1.27
N ARG A 121 0.02 -7.03 -0.48
CA ARG A 121 0.16 -7.59 0.86
C ARG A 121 -0.59 -8.91 1.01
N PRO A 122 0.09 -10.04 0.81
CA PRO A 122 -0.41 -11.34 1.22
C PRO A 122 -0.26 -11.48 2.74
N LYS A 123 -1.37 -11.60 3.48
CA LYS A 123 -1.36 -11.88 4.91
C LYS A 123 -1.65 -13.36 5.14
N LEU A 124 -0.60 -14.14 5.36
CA LEU A 124 -0.68 -15.59 5.58
C LEU A 124 -1.49 -15.95 6.82
N PRO A 125 -2.23 -17.07 6.78
CA PRO A 125 -2.92 -17.61 7.94
C PRO A 125 -1.95 -17.94 9.08
N ARG A 126 -2.28 -17.52 10.31
CA ARG A 126 -1.55 -17.85 11.54
C ARG A 126 -0.04 -17.63 11.50
N PHE A 127 0.40 -16.74 10.63
CA PHE A 127 1.82 -16.38 10.54
C PHE A 127 2.20 -15.43 11.67
N LEU A 128 3.18 -15.82 12.49
CA LEU A 128 3.59 -15.10 13.69
C LEU A 128 4.03 -13.64 13.44
N TYR A 129 4.52 -13.33 12.25
CA TYR A 129 4.99 -12.01 11.87
C TYR A 129 4.01 -11.29 10.92
N GLY A 130 2.78 -11.78 10.79
CA GLY A 130 1.75 -11.20 9.92
C GLY A 130 1.11 -9.92 10.47
N GLU A 131 1.42 -9.56 11.70
CA GLU A 131 0.95 -8.32 12.32
C GLU A 131 1.65 -7.11 11.73
N VAL A 132 0.88 -6.05 11.45
CA VAL A 132 1.40 -4.70 11.19
C VAL A 132 1.08 -3.86 12.43
N PRO A 133 2.10 -3.49 13.22
CA PRO A 133 1.87 -2.79 14.48
C PRO A 133 1.23 -1.41 14.25
N TRP A 134 0.61 -0.86 15.29
CA TRP A 134 0.08 0.51 15.27
C TRP A 134 1.14 1.51 14.85
N HIS A 135 0.86 2.25 13.78
CA HIS A 135 1.75 3.28 13.24
C HIS A 135 0.95 4.36 12.51
N GLN A 136 1.60 5.44 12.17
CA GLN A 136 1.17 6.43 11.19
C GLN A 136 2.10 6.34 9.98
N ASP A 137 1.59 6.45 8.77
CA ASP A 137 2.43 6.48 7.57
C ASP A 137 3.44 7.64 7.63
N ALA A 138 3.03 8.78 8.20
CA ALA A 138 3.92 9.92 8.47
C ALA A 138 5.14 9.57 9.34
N GLY A 139 5.07 8.49 10.12
CA GLY A 139 6.22 8.00 10.90
C GLY A 139 7.43 7.62 10.06
N TYR A 140 7.21 7.20 8.82
CA TYR A 140 8.24 6.85 7.84
C TYR A 140 8.71 8.05 7.00
N GLN A 141 8.10 9.22 7.18
CA GLN A 141 8.38 10.43 6.42
C GLN A 141 9.30 11.38 7.20
N ASN A 142 9.94 12.33 6.50
CA ASN A 142 10.72 13.36 7.14
C ASN A 142 9.82 14.40 7.86
N PRO A 143 10.32 15.09 8.91
CA PRO A 143 9.51 15.98 9.73
C PRO A 143 8.77 17.09 8.99
N HIS A 144 9.31 17.61 7.90
CA HIS A 144 8.64 18.65 7.11
C HIS A 144 7.36 18.16 6.40
N CYS A 145 7.20 16.82 6.28
CA CYS A 145 6.00 16.20 5.72
C CYS A 145 4.86 16.03 6.75
N ASP A 146 5.07 16.28 8.03
CA ASP A 146 4.11 15.96 9.09
C ASP A 146 2.77 16.64 8.94
N ASN A 147 2.77 17.86 8.44
CA ASN A 147 1.55 18.66 8.25
C ASN A 147 1.00 18.60 6.83
N LEU A 148 1.54 17.72 5.99
CA LEU A 148 1.11 17.57 4.61
C LEU A 148 0.06 16.48 4.49
N LEU A 149 -0.90 16.65 3.59
CA LEU A 149 -1.90 15.64 3.31
C LEU A 149 -1.43 14.69 2.21
N ILE A 150 -1.09 13.48 2.63
CA ILE A 150 -0.87 12.34 1.74
C ILE A 150 -1.98 11.34 2.03
N ILE A 151 -2.67 10.90 0.99
CA ILE A 151 -3.78 9.96 1.11
C ILE A 151 -3.27 8.55 0.91
N THR A 152 -3.44 7.70 1.90
CA THR A 152 -3.26 6.26 1.77
C THR A 152 -4.59 5.61 1.42
N CYS A 153 -4.61 4.80 0.38
CA CYS A 153 -5.75 4.00 -0.05
C CYS A 153 -5.45 2.53 0.22
N TRP A 154 -6.12 1.94 1.19
CA TRP A 154 -6.05 0.50 1.43
C TRP A 154 -7.23 -0.20 0.77
N ILE A 155 -6.95 -1.25 -0.02
CA ILE A 155 -7.91 -1.89 -0.92
C ILE A 155 -7.83 -3.41 -0.73
N PRO A 156 -8.84 -4.06 -0.15
CA PRO A 156 -8.89 -5.50 -0.02
C PRO A 156 -9.25 -6.14 -1.36
N LEU A 157 -8.53 -7.20 -1.74
CA LEU A 157 -8.79 -8.01 -2.92
C LEU A 157 -9.77 -9.16 -2.65
N ILE A 158 -10.03 -9.41 -1.37
CA ILE A 158 -11.04 -10.31 -0.82
C ILE A 158 -11.76 -9.58 0.32
N ASP A 159 -12.87 -10.10 0.80
CA ASP A 159 -13.51 -9.54 2.00
C ASP A 159 -12.53 -9.55 3.18
N ALA A 160 -12.44 -8.44 3.88
CA ALA A 160 -11.58 -8.28 5.04
C ALA A 160 -12.41 -8.08 6.30
N ASP A 161 -12.19 -8.92 7.30
CA ASP A 161 -12.86 -8.91 8.59
C ASP A 161 -11.85 -9.03 9.74
N ILE A 162 -12.34 -9.00 10.97
CA ILE A 162 -11.51 -9.11 12.18
C ILE A 162 -10.74 -10.42 12.18
N ASN A 163 -11.37 -11.52 11.74
CA ASN A 163 -10.78 -12.86 11.79
C ASN A 163 -9.62 -13.02 10.80
N ASN A 164 -9.70 -12.40 9.61
CA ASN A 164 -8.62 -12.47 8.61
C ASN A 164 -7.65 -11.27 8.67
N GLY A 165 -7.79 -10.41 9.68
CA GLY A 165 -6.87 -9.31 9.96
C GLY A 165 -7.13 -8.06 9.12
N CYS A 166 -8.36 -7.53 9.15
CA CYS A 166 -8.69 -6.21 8.64
C CYS A 166 -7.85 -5.11 9.31
N LEU A 167 -7.89 -3.90 8.77
CA LEU A 167 -7.26 -2.76 9.44
C LEU A 167 -8.08 -2.32 10.66
N TRP A 168 -7.35 -1.84 11.66
CA TRP A 168 -7.87 -1.06 12.78
C TRP A 168 -7.38 0.36 12.65
N VAL A 169 -8.22 1.33 12.97
CA VAL A 169 -7.92 2.76 12.90
C VAL A 169 -8.25 3.46 14.21
N ALA A 170 -7.50 4.50 14.53
CA ALA A 170 -7.80 5.38 15.65
C ALA A 170 -8.54 6.62 15.12
N LYS A 171 -9.87 6.64 15.34
CA LYS A 171 -10.78 7.67 14.85
C LYS A 171 -10.46 9.04 15.43
N GLY A 172 -10.24 10.03 14.55
CA GLY A 172 -10.00 11.43 14.94
C GLY A 172 -8.59 11.72 15.46
N ALA A 173 -7.76 10.68 15.69
CA ALA A 173 -6.45 10.83 16.31
C ALA A 173 -5.40 11.52 15.39
N HIS A 174 -5.63 11.56 14.08
CA HIS A 174 -4.79 12.32 13.14
C HIS A 174 -4.68 13.82 13.50
N LYS A 175 -5.68 14.38 14.18
CA LYS A 175 -5.69 15.78 14.64
C LYS A 175 -4.65 16.07 15.74
N GLN A 176 -4.11 15.05 16.37
CA GLN A 176 -3.04 15.19 17.37
C GLN A 176 -1.64 15.34 16.72
N GLY A 177 -1.57 15.28 15.38
CA GLY A 177 -0.31 15.30 14.65
C GLY A 177 0.45 13.97 14.75
N ILE A 178 1.78 14.04 14.62
CA ILE A 178 2.64 12.86 14.64
C ILE A 178 2.86 12.37 16.08
N ILE A 179 2.57 11.11 16.31
CA ILE A 179 2.83 10.41 17.57
C ILE A 179 4.25 9.83 17.51
N LYS A 180 4.94 9.77 18.65
CA LYS A 180 6.27 9.15 18.74
C LYS A 180 6.22 7.68 18.30
N HIS A 181 7.14 7.29 17.42
CA HIS A 181 7.34 5.90 17.02
C HIS A 181 8.65 5.35 17.60
N VAL A 182 8.74 4.05 17.62
CA VAL A 182 9.96 3.28 17.91
C VAL A 182 10.06 2.12 16.93
N ILE A 183 11.26 1.60 16.69
CA ILE A 183 11.44 0.41 15.84
C ILE A 183 11.00 -0.82 16.63
N ASP A 184 10.09 -1.60 16.07
CA ASP A 184 9.79 -2.94 16.59
C ASP A 184 10.92 -3.89 16.23
N LYS A 185 11.67 -4.35 17.25
CA LYS A 185 12.83 -5.23 17.05
C LYS A 185 12.48 -6.58 16.41
N ARG A 186 11.22 -7.02 16.53
CA ARG A 186 10.75 -8.31 15.99
C ARG A 186 10.47 -8.24 14.50
N THR A 187 9.86 -7.14 14.04
CA THR A 187 9.38 -7.00 12.66
C THR A 187 10.18 -6.01 11.82
N GLY A 188 11.02 -5.16 12.46
CA GLY A 188 11.68 -4.04 11.81
C GLY A 188 10.77 -2.86 11.48
N TYR A 189 9.46 -2.97 11.70
CA TYR A 189 8.51 -1.89 11.44
C TYR A 189 8.56 -0.80 12.52
N LEU A 190 8.19 0.42 12.13
CA LEU A 190 7.89 1.46 13.10
C LEU A 190 6.60 1.11 13.84
N LYS A 191 6.57 1.36 15.15
CA LYS A 191 5.38 1.22 15.97
C LYS A 191 5.18 2.37 16.93
N ILE A 192 3.92 2.70 17.18
CA ILE A 192 3.52 3.55 18.29
C ILE A 192 3.63 2.73 19.58
N PRO A 193 4.37 3.21 20.62
CA PRO A 193 4.41 2.55 21.91
C PRO A 193 2.99 2.35 22.49
N LYS A 194 2.74 1.18 23.11
CA LYS A 194 1.40 0.80 23.59
C LYS A 194 0.72 1.90 24.41
N LYS A 195 1.46 2.60 25.27
CA LYS A 195 0.94 3.70 26.12
C LYS A 195 0.55 4.96 25.36
N LEU A 196 0.93 5.08 24.09
CA LEU A 196 0.63 6.23 23.22
C LEU A 196 -0.41 5.90 22.15
N ILE A 197 -0.90 4.65 22.10
CA ILE A 197 -1.98 4.28 21.18
C ILE A 197 -3.24 5.02 21.61
N PRO A 198 -3.91 5.76 20.69
CA PRO A 198 -5.16 6.47 21.02
C PRO A 198 -6.26 5.48 21.45
N GLU A 199 -7.16 5.93 22.31
CA GLU A 199 -8.21 5.09 22.89
C GLU A 199 -9.37 4.79 21.92
N ASN A 200 -9.71 5.74 21.04
CA ASN A 200 -10.85 5.60 20.11
C ASN A 200 -10.49 4.77 18.90
N ILE A 201 -10.24 3.47 19.11
CA ILE A 201 -9.86 2.51 18.07
C ILE A 201 -11.06 1.67 17.63
N GLN A 202 -11.11 1.34 16.33
CA GLN A 202 -12.15 0.49 15.79
C GLN A 202 -11.62 -0.36 14.62
N PRO A 203 -12.16 -1.58 14.42
CA PRO A 203 -11.90 -2.35 13.21
C PRO A 203 -12.63 -1.73 12.02
N VAL A 204 -12.04 -1.91 10.83
CA VAL A 204 -12.66 -1.52 9.57
C VAL A 204 -12.83 -2.77 8.72
N GLU A 205 -13.96 -3.45 8.92
CA GLU A 205 -14.34 -4.57 8.08
C GLU A 205 -14.81 -4.06 6.71
N MET A 206 -14.39 -4.71 5.65
CA MET A 206 -14.55 -4.23 4.29
C MET A 206 -14.89 -5.35 3.33
N LYS A 207 -15.80 -5.07 2.43
CA LYS A 207 -16.04 -5.93 1.26
C LYS A 207 -14.98 -5.70 0.20
N LYS A 208 -14.63 -6.73 -0.55
CA LYS A 208 -13.82 -6.66 -1.77
C LYS A 208 -14.31 -5.53 -2.67
N GLY A 209 -13.39 -4.76 -3.23
CA GLY A 209 -13.71 -3.62 -4.09
C GLY A 209 -14.04 -2.31 -3.37
N SER A 210 -14.07 -2.32 -2.03
CA SER A 210 -14.12 -1.11 -1.22
C SER A 210 -12.73 -0.48 -1.12
N VAL A 211 -12.69 0.80 -0.71
CA VAL A 211 -11.43 1.52 -0.44
C VAL A 211 -11.54 2.21 0.91
N LEU A 212 -10.54 2.00 1.75
CA LEU A 212 -10.33 2.79 2.95
C LEU A 212 -9.33 3.91 2.62
N PHE A 213 -9.81 5.13 2.60
CA PHE A 213 -9.00 6.33 2.48
C PHE A 213 -8.55 6.75 3.88
N MET A 214 -7.26 7.02 4.06
CA MET A 214 -6.68 7.49 5.32
C MET A 214 -5.74 8.66 5.06
N THR A 215 -5.65 9.59 6.03
CA THR A 215 -4.55 10.55 6.03
C THR A 215 -3.27 9.86 6.47
N ASN A 216 -2.11 10.37 6.07
CA ASN A 216 -0.80 9.89 6.54
C ASN A 216 -0.60 9.98 8.06
N LEU A 217 -1.41 10.82 8.75
CA LEU A 217 -1.42 10.97 10.21
C LEU A 217 -2.43 10.06 10.92
N THR A 218 -3.23 9.30 10.21
CA THR A 218 -4.20 8.37 10.82
C THR A 218 -3.48 7.18 11.44
N PRO A 219 -3.48 7.01 12.79
CA PRO A 219 -2.91 5.83 13.40
C PRO A 219 -3.72 4.60 13.00
N HIS A 220 -3.03 3.58 12.52
CA HIS A 220 -3.65 2.33 12.10
C HIS A 220 -2.72 1.13 12.33
N GLY A 221 -3.31 -0.05 12.28
CA GLY A 221 -2.60 -1.32 12.44
C GLY A 221 -3.42 -2.48 11.88
N SER A 222 -2.83 -3.68 11.86
CA SER A 222 -3.51 -4.88 11.38
C SER A 222 -3.01 -6.09 12.15
N PHE A 223 -3.92 -6.81 12.81
CA PHE A 223 -3.57 -7.99 13.61
C PHE A 223 -3.40 -9.24 12.75
N ASN A 224 -3.09 -10.36 13.41
CA ASN A 224 -2.85 -11.61 12.72
C ASN A 224 -4.09 -12.11 11.97
N ASN A 225 -3.87 -12.83 10.90
CA ASN A 225 -4.90 -13.58 10.20
C ASN A 225 -5.12 -14.91 10.91
N LEU A 226 -6.26 -15.07 11.56
CA LEU A 226 -6.65 -16.29 12.30
C LEU A 226 -7.48 -17.24 11.44
N SER A 227 -7.86 -16.83 10.23
CA SER A 227 -8.62 -17.66 9.27
C SER A 227 -7.74 -18.74 8.65
N SER A 228 -8.32 -19.55 7.77
CA SER A 228 -7.60 -20.57 6.98
C SER A 228 -7.14 -20.07 5.62
N LYS A 229 -7.61 -18.89 5.18
CA LYS A 229 -7.35 -18.32 3.85
C LYS A 229 -6.42 -17.12 3.96
N ILE A 230 -5.64 -16.91 2.91
CA ILE A 230 -4.79 -15.72 2.82
C ILE A 230 -5.63 -14.46 2.60
N ARG A 231 -5.31 -13.37 3.32
CA ARG A 231 -5.95 -12.07 3.10
C ARG A 231 -5.05 -11.20 2.19
N TRP A 232 -5.53 -10.94 0.99
CA TRP A 232 -4.87 -10.12 0.00
C TRP A 232 -5.35 -8.68 0.05
N SER A 233 -4.43 -7.73 -0.03
CA SER A 233 -4.74 -6.30 -0.17
C SER A 233 -3.64 -5.58 -0.93
N ILE A 234 -3.98 -4.39 -1.46
CA ILE A 234 -3.00 -3.42 -1.96
C ILE A 234 -3.13 -2.11 -1.18
N ASP A 235 -2.04 -1.41 -1.00
CA ASP A 235 -2.03 -0.04 -0.50
C ASP A 235 -1.31 0.89 -1.48
N LEU A 236 -1.96 2.02 -1.76
CA LEU A 236 -1.54 3.04 -2.71
C LEU A 236 -1.47 4.38 -2.00
N ARG A 237 -0.65 5.31 -2.51
CA ARG A 237 -0.51 6.67 -1.95
C ARG A 237 -0.63 7.73 -3.00
N TYR A 238 -1.31 8.83 -2.65
CA TYR A 238 -1.56 9.96 -3.54
C TYR A 238 -1.38 11.27 -2.80
N GLN A 239 -0.95 12.29 -3.55
CA GLN A 239 -0.83 13.65 -3.07
C GLN A 239 -1.12 14.67 -4.17
N ASP A 240 -1.40 15.90 -3.77
CA ASP A 240 -1.52 17.04 -4.67
C ASP A 240 -0.13 17.52 -5.15
N PHE A 241 -0.06 18.15 -6.30
CA PHE A 241 1.18 18.70 -6.85
C PHE A 241 1.83 19.77 -5.97
N SER A 242 1.08 20.43 -5.11
CA SER A 242 1.59 21.44 -4.20
C SER A 242 2.31 20.87 -2.97
N VAL A 243 2.17 19.55 -2.70
CA VAL A 243 2.81 18.91 -1.56
C VAL A 243 4.31 18.72 -1.85
N PRO A 244 5.21 19.29 -1.03
CA PRO A 244 6.64 19.20 -1.24
C PRO A 244 7.15 17.77 -1.03
N ASN A 245 8.25 17.46 -1.71
CA ASN A 245 8.96 16.20 -1.52
C ASN A 245 9.91 16.24 -0.30
N ASN A 246 10.62 15.15 -0.05
CA ASN A 246 11.56 15.04 1.06
C ASN A 246 12.72 16.04 1.05
N ILE A 247 13.04 16.63 -0.09
CA ILE A 247 14.05 17.70 -0.21
C ILE A 247 13.41 19.08 -0.27
N ASN A 248 12.16 19.21 0.19
CA ASN A 248 11.38 20.45 0.25
C ASN A 248 11.15 21.11 -1.13
N GLN A 249 11.04 20.32 -2.18
CA GLN A 249 10.66 20.76 -3.50
C GLN A 249 9.24 20.31 -3.81
N THR A 250 8.47 21.12 -4.52
CA THR A 250 7.14 20.76 -4.99
C THR A 250 7.21 20.04 -6.35
N PRO A 251 6.22 19.22 -6.70
CA PRO A 251 6.12 18.66 -8.04
C PRO A 251 6.16 19.69 -9.16
N ASN A 252 5.67 20.90 -8.92
CA ASN A 252 5.73 21.99 -9.89
C ASN A 252 7.16 22.43 -10.23
N ASP A 253 8.11 22.27 -9.32
CA ASP A 253 9.52 22.60 -9.54
C ASP A 253 10.18 21.66 -10.56
N TYR A 254 9.58 20.49 -10.80
CA TYR A 254 10.07 19.47 -11.73
C TYR A 254 9.38 19.48 -13.10
N LYS A 255 8.42 20.38 -13.36
CA LYS A 255 7.74 20.48 -14.66
C LYS A 255 8.71 20.76 -15.82
N LYS A 256 9.91 21.28 -15.53
CA LYS A 256 10.96 21.53 -16.53
C LYS A 256 11.75 20.26 -16.88
N ASP A 257 11.86 19.32 -15.94
CA ASP A 257 12.55 18.05 -16.14
C ASP A 257 11.52 16.91 -16.12
N LYS A 258 11.03 16.53 -17.27
CA LYS A 258 9.96 15.53 -17.48
C LYS A 258 10.22 14.13 -16.88
N ILE A 259 11.32 13.91 -16.17
CA ILE A 259 11.84 12.55 -15.93
C ILE A 259 11.88 12.11 -14.48
N LYS A 260 11.96 12.97 -13.46
CA LYS A 260 12.13 12.52 -12.06
C LYS A 260 11.41 13.42 -11.07
N ILE A 261 10.14 13.13 -10.88
CA ILE A 261 9.37 13.71 -9.79
C ILE A 261 9.64 12.86 -8.54
N LYS A 262 10.24 13.45 -7.49
CA LYS A 262 10.55 12.78 -6.22
C LYS A 262 9.51 13.13 -5.17
N MET A 263 8.94 12.12 -4.54
CA MET A 263 7.88 12.27 -3.56
C MET A 263 8.35 12.79 -2.19
N ALA A 264 7.41 13.35 -1.43
CA ALA A 264 7.64 13.87 -0.09
C ALA A 264 8.02 12.81 0.95
N CYS A 265 7.73 11.52 0.72
CA CYS A 265 7.70 10.52 1.77
C CYS A 265 9.00 9.77 1.99
N SER A 266 9.84 9.64 0.98
CA SER A 266 11.11 8.90 1.09
C SER A 266 12.18 9.50 0.21
N PRO A 267 13.46 9.49 0.65
CA PRO A 267 14.54 10.18 -0.06
C PRO A 267 14.68 9.78 -1.53
N ASN A 268 14.41 8.53 -1.86
CA ASN A 268 14.59 7.97 -3.20
C ASN A 268 13.29 7.56 -3.87
N GLU A 269 12.16 8.01 -3.33
CA GLU A 269 10.84 7.68 -3.84
C GLU A 269 10.57 8.45 -5.13
N ALA A 270 10.28 7.71 -6.21
CA ALA A 270 9.73 8.28 -7.43
C ALA A 270 8.20 8.35 -7.33
N TYR A 271 7.62 9.36 -7.96
CA TYR A 271 6.19 9.40 -8.19
C TYR A 271 5.90 9.81 -9.63
N PHE A 272 4.67 9.62 -10.03
CA PHE A 272 4.25 9.87 -11.39
C PHE A 272 2.88 10.53 -11.42
N VAL A 273 2.67 11.31 -12.48
CA VAL A 273 1.42 12.03 -12.68
C VAL A 273 0.31 11.05 -13.02
N VAL A 274 -0.75 11.05 -12.22
CA VAL A 274 -1.96 10.27 -12.44
C VAL A 274 -3.03 11.09 -13.13
N ARG A 275 -3.13 12.37 -12.76
CA ARG A 275 -4.04 13.35 -13.36
C ARG A 275 -3.38 14.72 -13.39
N ASP A 276 -3.34 15.35 -14.54
CA ASP A 276 -2.96 16.74 -14.73
C ASP A 276 -4.08 17.44 -15.52
N ASN A 277 -4.82 18.33 -14.84
CA ASN A 277 -5.99 18.98 -15.43
C ASN A 277 -5.62 19.97 -16.56
N LYS A 278 -4.39 20.52 -16.51
CA LYS A 278 -3.92 21.48 -17.53
C LYS A 278 -3.19 20.82 -18.68
N PHE A 279 -2.45 19.77 -18.38
CA PHE A 279 -1.57 19.08 -19.32
C PHE A 279 -1.75 17.56 -19.22
N PRO A 280 -2.87 17.01 -19.74
CA PRO A 280 -3.14 15.57 -19.65
C PRO A 280 -2.06 14.69 -20.29
N GLU A 281 -1.27 15.23 -21.21
CA GLU A 281 -0.12 14.56 -21.82
C GLU A 281 1.02 14.24 -20.83
N ASN A 282 1.03 14.86 -19.65
CA ASN A 282 1.98 14.56 -18.58
C ASN A 282 1.59 13.31 -17.81
N GLU A 283 0.35 12.82 -17.94
CA GLU A 283 -0.13 11.64 -17.22
C GLU A 283 0.62 10.39 -17.66
N LEU A 284 1.15 9.64 -16.70
CA LEU A 284 1.83 8.37 -16.96
C LEU A 284 0.81 7.27 -17.23
N THR A 285 0.68 6.90 -18.51
CA THR A 285 -0.25 5.85 -18.98
C THR A 285 0.47 4.61 -19.49
N ASP A 286 1.73 4.77 -19.88
CA ASP A 286 2.55 3.70 -20.45
C ASP A 286 3.14 2.81 -19.35
N PHE A 287 2.91 1.50 -19.47
CA PHE A 287 3.37 0.54 -18.47
C PHE A 287 4.90 0.37 -18.50
N LEU A 288 5.55 0.44 -19.65
CA LEU A 288 7.01 0.28 -19.71
C LEU A 288 7.72 1.45 -19.03
N ALA A 289 7.22 2.67 -19.22
CA ALA A 289 7.71 3.85 -18.52
C ALA A 289 7.48 3.75 -17.01
N PHE A 290 6.31 3.27 -16.57
CA PHE A 290 6.00 3.01 -15.17
C PHE A 290 6.93 1.96 -14.56
N SER A 291 7.07 0.83 -15.22
CA SER A 291 7.92 -0.29 -14.78
C SER A 291 9.38 0.14 -14.64
N LYS A 292 9.88 0.94 -15.61
CA LYS A 292 11.23 1.50 -15.54
C LYS A 292 11.42 2.41 -14.33
N LEU A 293 10.52 3.37 -14.08
CA LEU A 293 10.57 4.24 -12.89
C LEU A 293 10.54 3.43 -11.60
N ARG A 294 9.74 2.38 -11.56
CA ARG A 294 9.62 1.49 -10.41
C ARG A 294 10.90 0.70 -10.16
N THR A 295 11.51 0.18 -11.20
CA THR A 295 12.78 -0.55 -11.14
C THR A 295 13.92 0.36 -10.69
N GLU A 296 14.06 1.54 -11.29
CA GLU A 296 15.07 2.53 -10.91
C GLU A 296 14.95 2.93 -9.44
N TRP A 297 13.71 3.14 -8.95
CA TRP A 297 13.49 3.41 -7.54
C TRP A 297 13.91 2.23 -6.67
N TYR A 298 13.51 1.01 -7.00
CA TYR A 298 13.83 -0.19 -6.24
C TYR A 298 15.34 -0.43 -6.15
N GLU A 299 16.06 -0.24 -7.26
CA GLU A 299 17.53 -0.37 -7.28
C GLU A 299 18.22 0.72 -6.44
N SER A 300 17.71 1.96 -6.48
CA SER A 300 18.25 3.03 -5.64
C SER A 300 18.08 2.76 -4.15
N PHE A 301 16.98 2.11 -3.77
CA PHE A 301 16.68 1.77 -2.37
C PHE A 301 17.58 0.65 -1.82
N LYS A 302 17.98 -0.33 -2.64
CA LYS A 302 18.86 -1.43 -2.22
C LYS A 302 20.21 -0.95 -1.66
N ASN A 303 20.65 0.23 -2.06
CA ASN A 303 21.95 0.79 -1.67
C ASN A 303 21.89 1.73 -0.45
N GLU A 304 20.71 1.92 0.15
CA GLU A 304 20.53 2.84 1.29
C GLU A 304 20.00 2.11 2.53
N ASP A 305 20.88 1.51 3.27
CA ASP A 305 20.64 0.83 4.57
C ASP A 305 20.36 1.81 5.74
N LYS A 306 19.76 2.97 5.52
CA LYS A 306 19.52 3.90 6.63
C LYS A 306 18.03 4.00 6.95
N PRO A 307 17.58 3.37 8.06
CA PRO A 307 16.29 3.71 8.64
C PRO A 307 16.25 5.22 8.92
N SER A 308 15.09 5.83 8.71
CA SER A 308 14.87 7.22 9.05
C SER A 308 15.50 7.57 10.40
N LEU A 309 16.43 8.53 10.42
CA LEU A 309 17.11 9.02 11.63
C LEU A 309 16.14 9.68 12.63
N ARG A 310 14.89 9.83 12.26
CA ARG A 310 13.84 10.51 13.00
C ARG A 310 13.52 9.89 14.35
N TRP A 311 13.67 8.57 14.50
CA TRP A 311 13.22 7.82 15.68
C TRP A 311 14.37 7.10 16.40
N LYS A 312 15.49 7.78 16.53
CA LYS A 312 16.64 7.31 17.33
C LYS A 312 16.35 7.32 18.81
#